data_6d3e9f4fc9ee41e84e5c2b4087e9642d
#
_entry.id   6d3e9f4fc9ee41e84e5c2b4087e9642d
#
_cell.length_a   1.000
_cell.length_b   1.000
_cell.length_c   1.000
_cell.angle_alpha   90.00
_cell.angle_beta   90.00
_cell.angle_gamma   90.00
#
_symmetry.space_group_name_H-M   'P 1'
#
loop_
_entity.id
_entity.type
_entity.pdbx_description
1 polymer ?
#
loop_
_entity_poly.entity_id
_entity_poly.type
_entity_poly.pdbx_seq_one_letter_code
_entity_poly.pdbx_strand_id
1 'polypeptide(L)'
;MPPVRRISPVLLTLTIAALAVAVTAVPALPAPPAQSGDPCAAMANDSVQCGPGNGRQTVGGGEKVSHKGWPRITGVLAKVLDSSRRKLVGAEGNDELLGHHGSDTLIGNAGKDVLWGDWDPDNNNSSQRDVIRAGAGNDFIYPSHGRSTIDAGPGNDTIRAFYGRGTIDCGAGTKDLAQIRENGAFKTRNCELIRHFCQFGSRPNGDCKQPGETLAARARRER
;
A
#
# COMPACT_ATOMS: atom_id res chain seq x y z
N MET A 1 -13.65 -78.96 -32.63
CA MET A 1 -13.82 -77.87 -31.71
C MET A 1 -12.52 -77.76 -30.91
N PRO A 2 -11.72 -76.71 -31.05
CA PRO A 2 -10.51 -76.53 -30.29
C PRO A 2 -10.85 -75.80 -28.95
N PRO A 3 -10.05 -75.99 -27.90
CA PRO A 3 -10.34 -75.46 -26.58
C PRO A 3 -10.01 -73.96 -26.47
N VAL A 4 -10.92 -73.28 -25.79
CA VAL A 4 -10.80 -71.84 -25.47
C VAL A 4 -9.77 -71.64 -24.36
N ARG A 5 -8.69 -70.95 -24.67
CA ARG A 5 -7.70 -70.48 -23.66
C ARG A 5 -8.28 -69.34 -22.83
N ARG A 6 -8.35 -69.56 -21.52
CA ARG A 6 -8.66 -68.52 -20.53
C ARG A 6 -7.43 -67.59 -20.39
N ILE A 7 -7.65 -66.31 -20.62
CA ILE A 7 -6.68 -65.26 -20.33
C ILE A 7 -6.93 -64.78 -18.90
N SER A 8 -5.95 -64.92 -18.02
CA SER A 8 -6.01 -64.36 -16.67
C SER A 8 -5.76 -62.84 -16.73
N PRO A 9 -6.53 -62.04 -16.01
CA PRO A 9 -6.27 -60.63 -15.89
C PRO A 9 -5.06 -60.38 -14.95
N VAL A 10 -3.99 -59.80 -15.52
CA VAL A 10 -2.88 -59.27 -14.75
C VAL A 10 -3.35 -57.96 -14.13
N LEU A 11 -3.49 -57.95 -12.80
CA LEU A 11 -3.78 -56.74 -12.04
C LEU A 11 -2.53 -55.85 -12.01
N LEU A 12 -2.54 -54.80 -12.82
CA LEU A 12 -1.52 -53.77 -12.79
C LEU A 12 -1.80 -52.78 -11.66
N THR A 13 -1.17 -53.01 -10.51
CA THR A 13 -1.21 -52.06 -9.38
C THR A 13 -0.35 -50.86 -9.69
N LEU A 14 -1.01 -49.72 -10.02
CA LEU A 14 -0.36 -48.43 -10.18
C LEU A 14 -0.12 -47.84 -8.80
N THR A 15 1.11 -47.91 -8.31
CA THR A 15 1.52 -47.19 -7.10
C THR A 15 1.78 -45.73 -7.46
N ILE A 16 0.85 -44.86 -7.10
CA ILE A 16 1.04 -43.40 -7.17
C ILE A 16 1.95 -43.02 -6.01
N ALA A 17 3.22 -42.76 -6.28
CA ALA A 17 4.12 -42.13 -5.32
C ALA A 17 3.72 -40.64 -5.19
N ALA A 18 3.06 -40.31 -4.08
CA ALA A 18 2.80 -38.91 -3.72
C ALA A 18 4.13 -38.23 -3.41
N LEU A 19 4.62 -37.40 -4.31
CA LEU A 19 5.76 -36.55 -4.06
C LEU A 19 5.32 -35.42 -3.12
N ALA A 20 5.55 -35.59 -1.81
CA ALA A 20 5.35 -34.53 -0.84
C ALA A 20 6.43 -33.45 -1.06
N VAL A 21 6.06 -32.37 -1.73
CA VAL A 21 6.89 -31.17 -1.76
C VAL A 21 6.89 -30.56 -0.36
N ALA A 22 7.95 -30.74 0.36
CA ALA A 22 8.17 -30.06 1.63
C ALA A 22 8.29 -28.56 1.32
N VAL A 23 7.21 -27.80 1.58
CA VAL A 23 7.30 -26.35 1.64
C VAL A 23 8.13 -26.01 2.86
N THR A 24 9.42 -25.76 2.66
CA THR A 24 10.27 -25.20 3.71
C THR A 24 9.74 -23.80 4.00
N ALA A 25 9.13 -23.64 5.17
CA ALA A 25 8.75 -22.31 5.66
C ALA A 25 10.05 -21.46 5.68
N VAL A 26 10.06 -20.41 4.90
CA VAL A 26 11.10 -19.39 5.00
C VAL A 26 11.03 -18.85 6.43
N PRO A 27 12.11 -18.91 7.22
CA PRO A 27 12.09 -18.35 8.56
C PRO A 27 11.73 -16.87 8.44
N ALA A 28 10.69 -16.47 9.17
CA ALA A 28 10.36 -15.05 9.30
C ALA A 28 11.61 -14.31 9.75
N LEU A 29 11.96 -13.23 9.06
CA LEU A 29 13.02 -12.34 9.51
C LEU A 29 12.73 -11.95 10.96
N PRO A 30 13.72 -11.97 11.85
CA PRO A 30 13.50 -11.52 13.22
C PRO A 30 12.96 -10.10 13.19
N ALA A 31 11.91 -9.85 13.96
CA ALA A 31 11.40 -8.50 14.16
C ALA A 31 12.57 -7.59 14.55
N PRO A 32 12.67 -6.37 14.00
CA PRO A 32 13.71 -5.44 14.43
C PRO A 32 13.60 -5.28 15.95
N PRO A 33 14.74 -5.18 16.66
CA PRO A 33 14.73 -5.03 18.10
C PRO A 33 13.89 -3.83 18.49
N ALA A 34 12.98 -4.02 19.44
CA ALA A 34 12.18 -2.93 20.00
C ALA A 34 13.14 -1.78 20.35
N GLN A 35 12.92 -0.63 19.77
CA GLN A 35 13.74 0.55 20.05
C GLN A 35 13.39 0.99 21.48
N SER A 36 14.26 0.70 22.44
CA SER A 36 14.15 1.15 23.81
C SER A 36 14.54 2.64 23.87
N GLY A 37 13.60 3.52 23.56
CA GLY A 37 13.78 4.96 23.57
C GLY A 37 12.52 5.66 23.06
N ASP A 38 12.39 6.93 23.35
CA ASP A 38 11.35 7.75 22.77
C ASP A 38 11.55 7.81 21.24
N PRO A 39 10.66 7.23 20.43
CA PRO A 39 10.80 7.22 18.98
C PRO A 39 10.80 8.64 18.38
N CYS A 40 10.32 9.61 19.14
CA CYS A 40 10.29 11.02 18.75
C CYS A 40 11.61 11.74 19.02
N ALA A 41 12.48 11.24 19.90
CA ALA A 41 13.69 11.96 20.30
C ALA A 41 14.64 12.26 19.12
N ALA A 42 14.69 11.36 18.12
CA ALA A 42 15.50 11.55 16.93
C ALA A 42 14.81 12.33 15.80
N MET A 43 13.50 12.55 15.90
CA MET A 43 12.70 13.20 14.86
C MET A 43 12.26 14.60 15.25
N ALA A 44 11.99 14.82 16.54
CA ALA A 44 11.45 16.10 17.03
C ALA A 44 12.45 17.23 16.85
N ASN A 45 12.08 18.25 16.07
CA ASN A 45 12.79 19.52 15.91
C ASN A 45 11.77 20.58 15.45
N ASP A 46 12.24 21.80 15.16
CA ASP A 46 11.34 22.89 14.73
C ASP A 46 10.55 22.57 13.45
N SER A 47 11.01 21.62 12.66
CA SER A 47 10.38 21.21 11.38
C SER A 47 9.60 19.91 11.44
N VAL A 48 9.63 19.20 12.58
CA VAL A 48 8.89 17.95 12.77
C VAL A 48 8.21 17.97 14.12
N GLN A 49 6.89 17.98 14.11
CA GLN A 49 6.11 17.72 15.33
C GLN A 49 6.00 16.22 15.52
N CYS A 50 6.45 15.73 16.66
CA CYS A 50 6.36 14.31 17.00
C CYS A 50 5.93 14.15 18.46
N GLY A 51 5.13 13.14 18.73
CA GLY A 51 4.64 12.80 20.06
C GLY A 51 3.82 11.51 20.06
N PRO A 52 3.36 11.07 21.24
CA PRO A 52 2.50 9.91 21.31
C PRO A 52 1.15 10.17 20.65
N GLY A 53 0.67 9.22 19.89
CA GLY A 53 -0.66 9.23 19.30
C GLY A 53 -1.72 8.92 20.37
N ASN A 54 -2.43 9.89 20.86
CA ASN A 54 -3.46 9.72 21.90
C ASN A 54 -4.85 9.40 21.31
N GLY A 55 -4.91 8.53 20.32
CA GLY A 55 -6.13 8.19 19.59
C GLY A 55 -6.57 9.24 18.58
N ARG A 56 -5.70 10.19 18.25
CA ARG A 56 -5.97 11.25 17.30
C ARG A 56 -5.32 10.92 15.97
N GLN A 57 -5.92 11.39 14.90
CA GLN A 57 -5.38 11.41 13.56
C GLN A 57 -5.34 12.86 13.10
N THR A 58 -4.25 13.25 12.47
CA THR A 58 -4.05 14.64 12.03
C THR A 58 -3.88 14.64 10.52
N VAL A 59 -4.80 15.26 9.79
CA VAL A 59 -4.73 15.39 8.34
C VAL A 59 -4.89 16.86 7.98
N GLY A 60 -4.08 17.37 7.07
CA GLY A 60 -4.19 18.72 6.51
C GLY A 60 -4.47 19.81 7.55
N GLY A 61 -3.55 20.67 7.85
CA GLY A 61 -3.77 21.78 8.75
C GLY A 61 -3.98 21.46 10.25
N GLY A 62 -3.84 20.22 10.67
CA GLY A 62 -3.95 19.83 12.09
C GLY A 62 -5.34 19.36 12.53
N GLU A 63 -6.30 19.30 11.61
CA GLU A 63 -7.62 18.78 11.93
C GLU A 63 -7.67 17.25 11.89
N LYS A 64 -8.53 16.69 12.71
CA LYS A 64 -8.82 15.26 12.71
C LYS A 64 -9.76 14.94 11.58
N VAL A 65 -9.25 14.30 10.56
CA VAL A 65 -10.09 13.65 9.56
C VAL A 65 -9.90 12.15 9.72
N SER A 66 -10.95 11.47 10.11
CA SER A 66 -10.98 10.01 10.10
C SER A 66 -11.54 9.55 8.76
N HIS A 67 -10.74 8.87 7.97
CA HIS A 67 -11.26 8.15 6.82
C HIS A 67 -11.83 6.80 7.26
N LYS A 68 -12.86 6.35 6.56
CA LYS A 68 -13.47 5.05 6.84
C LYS A 68 -12.42 3.94 6.80
N GLY A 69 -12.27 3.23 7.89
CA GLY A 69 -11.32 2.13 8.04
C GLY A 69 -9.99 2.51 8.65
N TRP A 70 -9.70 3.80 8.83
CA TRP A 70 -8.48 4.22 9.50
C TRP A 70 -8.44 3.71 10.95
N PRO A 71 -7.27 3.26 11.43
CA PRO A 71 -7.11 2.80 12.79
C PRO A 71 -7.14 3.96 13.78
N ARG A 72 -7.40 3.63 15.04
CA ARG A 72 -7.09 4.55 16.13
C ARG A 72 -5.57 4.59 16.29
N ILE A 73 -4.97 5.78 16.27
CA ILE A 73 -3.53 5.94 16.48
C ILE A 73 -3.20 5.68 17.94
N THR A 74 -2.28 4.76 18.20
CA THR A 74 -1.84 4.33 19.53
C THR A 74 -0.33 4.43 19.70
N GLY A 75 0.41 4.51 18.61
CA GLY A 75 1.85 4.65 18.57
C GLY A 75 2.30 6.11 18.42
N VAL A 76 3.07 6.40 17.39
CA VAL A 76 3.64 7.72 17.10
C VAL A 76 2.71 8.54 16.23
N LEU A 77 2.64 9.84 16.52
CA LEU A 77 2.05 10.82 15.61
C LEU A 77 3.15 11.81 15.24
N ALA A 78 3.66 11.72 14.01
CA ALA A 78 4.72 12.56 13.50
C ALA A 78 4.30 13.30 12.23
N LYS A 79 4.54 14.60 12.18
CA LYS A 79 4.15 15.49 11.10
C LYS A 79 5.28 16.42 10.72
N VAL A 80 5.70 16.40 9.46
CA VAL A 80 6.65 17.38 8.91
C VAL A 80 5.94 18.70 8.63
N LEU A 81 6.61 19.80 8.91
CA LEU A 81 6.05 21.16 8.80
C LEU A 81 6.70 22.00 7.68
N ASP A 82 7.76 21.49 7.06
CA ASP A 82 8.49 22.18 6.00
C ASP A 82 8.74 21.27 4.80
N SER A 83 9.34 21.79 3.75
CA SER A 83 9.64 21.05 2.52
C SER A 83 11.02 20.38 2.52
N SER A 84 11.69 20.25 3.66
CA SER A 84 12.97 19.57 3.73
C SER A 84 12.78 18.05 3.78
N ARG A 85 13.81 17.34 3.28
CA ARG A 85 13.83 15.88 3.35
C ARG A 85 13.88 15.40 4.80
N ARG A 86 12.98 14.53 5.17
CA ARG A 86 12.88 13.97 6.52
C ARG A 86 12.82 12.44 6.49
N LYS A 87 13.20 11.86 7.61
CA LYS A 87 12.99 10.44 7.89
C LYS A 87 12.08 10.34 9.11
N LEU A 88 10.87 9.83 8.92
CA LEU A 88 9.92 9.53 9.98
C LEU A 88 9.92 8.03 10.23
N VAL A 89 9.99 7.66 11.50
CA VAL A 89 10.02 6.25 11.90
C VAL A 89 8.99 6.06 13.00
N GLY A 90 8.02 5.18 12.74
CA GLY A 90 7.03 4.75 13.71
C GLY A 90 7.62 3.80 14.77
N ALA A 91 6.77 3.35 15.65
CA ALA A 91 7.09 2.41 16.71
C ALA A 91 6.37 1.06 16.47
N GLU A 92 6.09 0.34 17.55
CA GLU A 92 5.08 -0.72 17.54
C GLU A 92 3.72 -0.11 17.89
N GLY A 93 2.70 -0.46 17.18
CA GLY A 93 1.36 0.10 17.35
C GLY A 93 0.96 0.97 16.17
N ASN A 94 -0.24 1.52 16.22
CA ASN A 94 -0.78 2.25 15.07
C ASN A 94 -0.22 3.66 15.02
N ASP A 95 0.58 3.95 14.01
CA ASP A 95 1.29 5.22 13.84
C ASP A 95 0.63 6.10 12.76
N GLU A 96 0.85 7.40 12.84
CA GLU A 96 0.53 8.36 11.79
C GLU A 96 1.79 9.14 11.43
N LEU A 97 2.29 8.90 10.22
CA LEU A 97 3.49 9.53 9.71
C LEU A 97 3.15 10.40 8.50
N LEU A 98 3.27 11.70 8.67
CA LEU A 98 2.89 12.70 7.69
C LEU A 98 4.14 13.42 7.16
N GLY A 99 4.58 13.09 5.96
CA GLY A 99 5.58 13.84 5.20
C GLY A 99 5.00 15.18 4.72
N HIS A 100 5.78 15.96 4.05
CA HIS A 100 5.38 17.23 3.45
C HIS A 100 5.91 17.29 2.02
N HIS A 101 6.07 18.47 1.42
CA HIS A 101 6.55 18.61 0.03
C HIS A 101 8.01 18.18 -0.21
N GLY A 102 8.70 17.66 0.78
CA GLY A 102 10.07 17.17 0.70
C GLY A 102 10.22 15.88 -0.11
N SER A 103 11.36 15.26 0.06
CA SER A 103 11.58 13.88 -0.40
C SER A 103 11.80 13.01 0.81
N ASP A 104 10.74 12.46 1.32
CA ASP A 104 10.70 11.91 2.66
C ASP A 104 10.87 10.38 2.66
N THR A 105 11.28 9.87 3.81
CA THR A 105 11.31 8.43 4.09
C THR A 105 10.42 8.15 5.29
N LEU A 106 9.35 7.40 5.08
CA LEU A 106 8.41 7.01 6.11
C LEU A 106 8.54 5.52 6.35
N ILE A 107 8.68 5.12 7.62
CA ILE A 107 8.82 3.73 8.04
C ILE A 107 7.83 3.48 9.18
N GLY A 108 6.79 2.66 8.94
CA GLY A 108 5.74 2.38 9.92
C GLY A 108 6.21 1.42 11.01
N ASN A 109 6.88 0.34 10.66
CA ASN A 109 7.29 -0.83 11.44
C ASN A 109 6.15 -1.83 11.66
N ALA A 110 5.49 -1.83 12.82
CA ALA A 110 4.44 -2.81 13.10
C ALA A 110 3.21 -2.12 13.67
N GLY A 111 2.05 -2.48 13.13
CA GLY A 111 0.79 -1.88 13.55
C GLY A 111 -0.16 -1.72 12.38
N LYS A 112 -1.16 -0.90 12.57
CA LYS A 112 -2.00 -0.42 11.46
C LYS A 112 -1.72 1.05 11.28
N ASP A 113 -0.85 1.34 10.34
CA ASP A 113 -0.27 2.66 10.23
C ASP A 113 -0.96 3.51 9.16
N VAL A 114 -0.85 4.80 9.31
CA VAL A 114 -1.23 5.79 8.31
C VAL A 114 0.02 6.52 7.86
N LEU A 115 0.44 6.28 6.62
CA LEU A 115 1.64 6.88 6.05
C LEU A 115 1.27 7.77 4.87
N TRP A 116 1.57 9.05 4.97
CA TRP A 116 1.24 10.02 3.94
C TRP A 116 2.49 10.78 3.50
N GLY A 117 2.94 10.53 2.27
CA GLY A 117 4.17 11.12 1.73
C GLY A 117 4.09 12.64 1.59
N ASP A 118 2.92 13.16 1.19
CA ASP A 118 2.68 14.59 1.01
C ASP A 118 1.26 14.92 1.53
N TRP A 119 1.17 15.25 2.81
CA TRP A 119 -0.11 15.49 3.45
C TRP A 119 -0.69 16.88 3.17
N ASP A 120 0.15 17.84 2.75
CA ASP A 120 -0.30 19.19 2.42
C ASP A 120 -0.76 19.24 0.96
N PRO A 121 -2.02 19.59 0.68
CA PRO A 121 -2.55 19.66 -0.68
C PRO A 121 -2.05 20.89 -1.46
N ASP A 122 -1.49 21.89 -0.78
CA ASP A 122 -1.07 23.15 -1.39
C ASP A 122 0.32 23.02 -2.01
N ASN A 123 0.55 23.67 -3.15
CA ASN A 123 1.86 23.75 -3.80
C ASN A 123 2.53 22.41 -4.13
N ASN A 124 1.75 21.40 -4.44
CA ASN A 124 2.23 20.07 -4.76
C ASN A 124 3.36 20.07 -5.82
N ASN A 125 4.45 19.38 -5.50
CA ASN A 125 5.64 19.34 -6.32
C ASN A 125 5.86 17.94 -6.93
N SER A 126 5.89 17.86 -8.25
CA SER A 126 6.12 16.60 -8.97
C SER A 126 7.57 16.12 -8.97
N SER A 127 8.51 16.91 -8.47
CA SER A 127 9.94 16.55 -8.40
C SER A 127 10.32 15.79 -7.14
N GLN A 128 9.51 15.81 -6.11
CA GLN A 128 9.74 15.10 -4.84
C GLN A 128 9.79 13.57 -5.04
N ARG A 129 10.50 12.91 -4.13
CA ARG A 129 10.74 11.46 -4.21
C ARG A 129 10.64 10.84 -2.83
N ASP A 130 9.52 10.20 -2.54
CA ASP A 130 9.32 9.58 -1.25
C ASP A 130 9.60 8.08 -1.28
N VAL A 131 10.04 7.59 -0.14
CA VAL A 131 10.17 6.17 0.14
C VAL A 131 9.28 5.84 1.32
N ILE A 132 8.30 4.98 1.09
CA ILE A 132 7.35 4.55 2.12
C ILE A 132 7.51 3.06 2.33
N ARG A 133 7.80 2.66 3.57
CA ARG A 133 7.82 1.28 4.04
C ARG A 133 6.84 1.18 5.18
N ALA A 134 5.66 0.61 4.93
CA ALA A 134 4.65 0.59 5.96
C ALA A 134 5.00 -0.45 7.04
N GLY A 135 5.37 -1.65 6.64
CA GLY A 135 5.83 -2.66 7.58
C GLY A 135 4.80 -3.76 7.79
N ALA A 136 4.64 -4.23 9.02
CA ALA A 136 3.74 -5.34 9.29
C ALA A 136 2.41 -4.86 9.87
N GLY A 137 1.32 -5.16 9.21
CA GLY A 137 -0.02 -4.78 9.66
C GLY A 137 -0.95 -4.49 8.50
N ASN A 138 -2.08 -3.88 8.77
CA ASN A 138 -3.01 -3.50 7.70
C ASN A 138 -2.98 -1.98 7.54
N ASP A 139 -2.13 -1.51 6.65
CA ASP A 139 -1.71 -0.14 6.57
C ASP A 139 -2.52 0.71 5.57
N PHE A 140 -2.52 2.00 5.79
CA PHE A 140 -3.11 3.00 4.91
C PHE A 140 -2.03 3.92 4.36
N ILE A 141 -1.81 3.86 3.05
CA ILE A 141 -0.69 4.53 2.40
C ILE A 141 -1.20 5.52 1.35
N TYR A 142 -0.73 6.76 1.46
CA TYR A 142 -0.99 7.85 0.53
C TYR A 142 0.35 8.40 0.03
N PRO A 143 0.75 8.08 -1.21
CA PRO A 143 1.96 8.63 -1.78
C PRO A 143 1.80 10.11 -2.14
N SER A 144 2.91 10.75 -2.44
CA SER A 144 2.96 12.13 -2.90
C SER A 144 2.55 12.30 -4.37
N HIS A 145 2.48 13.55 -4.81
CA HIS A 145 2.30 13.94 -6.21
C HIS A 145 3.56 13.69 -7.07
N GLY A 146 4.71 13.47 -6.45
CA GLY A 146 5.99 13.21 -7.09
C GLY A 146 6.21 11.77 -7.52
N ARG A 147 7.41 11.28 -7.29
CA ARG A 147 7.77 9.88 -7.49
C ARG A 147 7.86 9.16 -6.15
N SER A 148 7.06 8.15 -5.95
CA SER A 148 7.08 7.37 -4.71
C SER A 148 7.53 5.93 -4.96
N THR A 149 8.29 5.39 -4.01
CA THR A 149 8.60 3.97 -3.92
C THR A 149 7.94 3.44 -2.67
N ILE A 150 6.99 2.54 -2.85
CA ILE A 150 6.14 2.02 -1.78
C ILE A 150 6.38 0.53 -1.63
N ASP A 151 6.63 0.14 -0.39
CA ASP A 151 6.68 -1.23 0.10
C ASP A 151 5.69 -1.29 1.27
N ALA A 152 4.53 -1.91 1.05
CA ALA A 152 3.49 -1.98 2.06
C ALA A 152 3.80 -3.05 3.12
N GLY A 153 4.41 -4.16 2.72
CA GLY A 153 4.86 -5.19 3.66
C GLY A 153 3.85 -6.31 3.88
N PRO A 154 3.97 -7.05 4.99
CA PRO A 154 3.00 -8.09 5.33
C PRO A 154 1.72 -7.53 5.94
N GLY A 155 0.57 -7.86 5.35
CA GLY A 155 -0.73 -7.43 5.86
C GLY A 155 -1.80 -7.40 4.79
N ASN A 156 -2.92 -6.74 5.06
CA ASN A 156 -3.90 -6.41 4.04
C ASN A 156 -3.97 -4.89 3.92
N ASP A 157 -3.22 -4.36 2.98
CA ASP A 157 -2.91 -2.95 2.90
C ASP A 157 -3.84 -2.18 1.95
N THR A 158 -3.98 -0.90 2.19
CA THR A 158 -4.76 -0.01 1.34
C THR A 158 -3.90 1.15 0.86
N ILE A 159 -3.55 1.13 -0.41
CA ILE A 159 -2.74 2.17 -1.06
C ILE A 159 -3.64 3.03 -1.95
N ARG A 160 -3.66 4.34 -1.74
CA ARG A 160 -4.43 5.31 -2.52
C ARG A 160 -3.52 6.23 -3.31
N ALA A 161 -3.01 5.73 -4.43
CA ALA A 161 -2.06 6.41 -5.31
C ALA A 161 -2.80 7.14 -6.45
N PHE A 162 -3.62 8.11 -6.11
CA PHE A 162 -4.42 8.87 -7.09
C PHE A 162 -3.58 9.86 -7.90
N TYR A 163 -2.45 10.26 -7.38
CA TYR A 163 -1.54 11.21 -8.00
C TYR A 163 -0.10 10.67 -7.97
N GLY A 164 0.78 11.29 -8.75
CA GLY A 164 2.18 10.93 -8.79
C GLY A 164 2.48 9.72 -9.69
N ARG A 165 3.65 9.14 -9.48
CA ARG A 165 4.19 8.00 -10.23
C ARG A 165 5.18 7.20 -9.39
N GLY A 166 5.53 6.01 -9.84
CA GLY A 166 6.57 5.21 -9.16
C GLY A 166 6.28 3.72 -9.13
N THR A 167 6.59 3.09 -8.01
CA THR A 167 6.41 1.66 -7.80
C THR A 167 5.64 1.39 -6.51
N ILE A 168 4.76 0.42 -6.56
CA ILE A 168 4.00 -0.09 -5.42
C ILE A 168 4.26 -1.60 -5.35
N ASP A 169 4.84 -2.03 -4.25
CA ASP A 169 4.85 -3.41 -3.82
C ASP A 169 3.85 -3.55 -2.68
N CYS A 170 2.79 -4.30 -2.88
CA CYS A 170 1.80 -4.51 -1.83
C CYS A 170 2.27 -5.49 -0.76
N GLY A 171 3.27 -6.34 -1.10
CA GLY A 171 3.88 -7.23 -0.13
C GLY A 171 3.21 -8.58 -0.03
N ALA A 172 3.09 -9.07 1.19
CA ALA A 172 2.51 -10.37 1.49
C ALA A 172 1.16 -10.20 2.19
N GLY A 173 0.10 -10.46 1.49
CA GLY A 173 -1.27 -10.36 1.98
C GLY A 173 -2.21 -11.28 1.24
N THR A 174 -3.49 -11.06 1.41
CA THR A 174 -4.54 -11.78 0.67
C THR A 174 -5.63 -10.84 0.16
N LYS A 175 -5.57 -9.56 0.55
CA LYS A 175 -6.58 -8.55 0.20
C LYS A 175 -5.97 -7.16 0.07
N ASP A 176 -4.75 -7.07 -0.47
CA ASP A 176 -4.11 -5.79 -0.70
C ASP A 176 -4.82 -5.01 -1.79
N LEU A 177 -5.15 -3.78 -1.48
CA LEU A 177 -5.88 -2.89 -2.37
C LEU A 177 -5.01 -1.72 -2.84
N ALA A 178 -4.63 -1.73 -4.10
CA ALA A 178 -4.04 -0.57 -4.75
C ALA A 178 -5.10 0.20 -5.55
N GLN A 179 -5.43 1.41 -5.11
CA GLN A 179 -6.24 2.35 -5.86
C GLN A 179 -5.32 3.31 -6.62
N ILE A 180 -5.23 3.14 -7.92
CA ILE A 180 -4.34 3.94 -8.77
C ILE A 180 -5.16 4.71 -9.81
N ARG A 181 -4.60 5.81 -10.32
CA ARG A 181 -5.22 6.51 -11.43
C ARG A 181 -5.14 5.64 -12.70
N GLU A 182 -6.22 5.58 -13.47
CA GLU A 182 -6.17 5.03 -14.82
C GLU A 182 -5.17 5.83 -15.66
N ASN A 183 -4.34 5.17 -16.41
CA ASN A 183 -3.17 5.74 -17.07
C ASN A 183 -2.15 6.34 -16.09
N GLY A 184 -2.24 5.97 -14.82
CA GLY A 184 -1.29 6.37 -13.79
C GLY A 184 0.08 5.76 -14.02
N ALA A 185 1.11 6.48 -13.60
CA ALA A 185 2.49 6.08 -13.79
C ALA A 185 3.02 5.20 -12.65
N PHE A 186 2.16 4.53 -11.91
CA PHE A 186 2.56 3.53 -10.92
C PHE A 186 2.62 2.13 -11.52
N LYS A 187 3.74 1.44 -11.27
CA LYS A 187 3.89 0.01 -11.52
C LYS A 187 3.60 -0.73 -10.22
N THR A 188 2.66 -1.66 -10.25
CA THR A 188 2.23 -2.44 -9.09
C THR A 188 2.77 -3.86 -9.16
N ARG A 189 3.04 -4.48 -8.01
CA ARG A 189 3.31 -5.91 -7.86
C ARG A 189 2.75 -6.42 -6.53
N ASN A 190 2.46 -7.71 -6.46
CA ASN A 190 1.94 -8.40 -5.27
C ASN A 190 0.66 -7.74 -4.71
N CYS A 191 -0.21 -7.18 -5.56
CA CYS A 191 -1.47 -6.57 -5.15
C CYS A 191 -2.63 -7.44 -5.64
N GLU A 192 -3.46 -7.98 -4.74
CA GLU A 192 -4.59 -8.84 -5.12
C GLU A 192 -5.74 -8.04 -5.74
N LEU A 193 -5.92 -6.80 -5.32
CA LEU A 193 -6.97 -5.93 -5.80
C LEU A 193 -6.40 -4.62 -6.34
N ILE A 194 -6.55 -4.41 -7.64
CA ILE A 194 -6.21 -3.14 -8.28
C ILE A 194 -7.50 -2.46 -8.72
N ARG A 195 -7.73 -1.23 -8.26
CA ARG A 195 -8.87 -0.40 -8.67
C ARG A 195 -8.37 0.87 -9.32
N HIS A 196 -8.92 1.16 -10.49
CA HIS A 196 -8.61 2.39 -11.19
C HIS A 196 -9.52 3.54 -10.74
N PHE A 197 -8.90 4.67 -10.42
CA PHE A 197 -9.59 5.90 -10.11
C PHE A 197 -9.72 6.76 -11.38
N CYS A 198 -10.93 7.12 -11.70
CA CYS A 198 -11.25 7.91 -12.88
C CYS A 198 -11.34 9.40 -12.53
N GLN A 199 -10.38 10.20 -12.95
CA GLN A 199 -10.34 11.64 -12.67
C GLN A 199 -11.58 12.39 -13.20
N PHE A 200 -12.12 11.97 -14.34
CA PHE A 200 -13.28 12.61 -14.99
C PHE A 200 -14.57 11.78 -14.86
N GLY A 201 -14.60 10.86 -13.89
CA GLY A 201 -15.71 9.94 -13.67
C GLY A 201 -15.66 8.70 -14.57
N SER A 202 -16.50 7.74 -14.26
CA SER A 202 -16.60 6.46 -14.98
C SER A 202 -17.70 6.50 -16.04
N ARG A 203 -17.56 5.68 -17.06
CA ARG A 203 -18.63 5.32 -18.01
C ARG A 203 -19.53 4.24 -17.42
N PRO A 204 -20.72 3.98 -17.99
CA PRO A 204 -21.59 2.92 -17.52
C PRO A 204 -20.96 1.52 -17.54
N ASN A 205 -19.99 1.27 -18.42
CA ASN A 205 -19.23 0.03 -18.52
C ASN A 205 -18.05 -0.07 -17.52
N GLY A 206 -17.86 0.94 -16.67
CA GLY A 206 -16.77 1.00 -15.70
C GLY A 206 -15.49 1.68 -16.18
N ASP A 207 -15.33 1.92 -17.48
CA ASP A 207 -14.15 2.60 -18.03
C ASP A 207 -14.10 4.07 -17.61
N CYS A 208 -12.89 4.63 -17.51
CA CYS A 208 -12.74 6.05 -17.21
C CYS A 208 -13.06 6.95 -18.41
N LYS A 209 -13.71 8.07 -18.14
CA LYS A 209 -13.91 9.13 -19.13
C LYS A 209 -12.60 9.84 -19.45
N GLN A 210 -12.44 10.24 -20.71
CA GLN A 210 -11.30 11.04 -21.14
C GLN A 210 -11.54 12.55 -20.88
N PRO A 211 -10.48 13.36 -20.78
CA PRO A 211 -10.62 14.81 -20.66
C PRO A 211 -11.49 15.39 -21.80
N GLY A 212 -12.44 16.23 -21.46
CA GLY A 212 -13.34 16.86 -22.45
C GLY A 212 -14.44 15.97 -23.00
N GLU A 213 -14.57 14.71 -22.54
CA GLU A 213 -15.67 13.83 -22.94
C GLU A 213 -16.98 14.26 -22.27
N THR A 214 -17.77 15.02 -23.00
CA THR A 214 -19.14 15.41 -22.62
C THR A 214 -20.15 14.45 -23.25
N LEU A 215 -21.38 14.42 -22.72
CA LEU A 215 -22.49 13.65 -23.29
C LEU A 215 -22.77 13.99 -24.78
N ALA A 216 -22.47 15.23 -25.19
CA ALA A 216 -22.61 15.69 -26.58
C ALA A 216 -21.56 15.11 -27.53
N ALA A 217 -20.34 14.83 -27.06
CA ALA A 217 -19.30 14.21 -27.87
C ALA A 217 -19.60 12.73 -28.17
N ARG A 218 -20.38 12.08 -27.31
CA ARG A 218 -20.80 10.69 -27.48
C ARG A 218 -21.76 10.52 -28.66
N ALA A 219 -22.73 11.42 -28.82
CA ALA A 219 -23.71 11.34 -29.90
C ALA A 219 -23.15 11.49 -31.31
N ARG A 220 -21.89 11.97 -31.46
CA ARG A 220 -21.20 12.11 -32.74
C ARG A 220 -20.36 10.88 -33.12
N ARG A 221 -20.02 10.00 -32.16
CA ARG A 221 -19.25 8.77 -32.42
C ARG A 221 -20.13 7.54 -32.70
N GLU A 222 -21.40 7.62 -32.33
CA GLU A 222 -22.37 6.54 -32.50
C GLU A 222 -23.22 6.73 -33.79
N ARG A 223 -22.86 7.68 -34.67
CA ARG A 223 -23.38 7.87 -36.02
C ARG A 223 -22.26 7.61 -37.02
#